data_f678f234d530638442237a474d4bdc7d
#
_entry.id   f678f234d530638442237a474d4bdc7d
#
_cell.length_a   1.000
_cell.length_b   1.000
_cell.length_c   1.000
_cell.angle_alpha   90.00
_cell.angle_beta   90.00
_cell.angle_gamma   90.00
#
_symmetry.space_group_name_H-M   'P 1'
#
loop_
_entity.id
_entity.type
_entity.pdbx_description
1 polymer ?
#
loop_
_entity_poly.entity_id
_entity_poly.type
_entity_poly.pdbx_seq_one_letter_code
_entity_poly.pdbx_strand_id
1 'polypeptide(L)'
;MDLYIVDGTYELFRAHFGYPSRKSNEGKEVGALKGYINHLQSLRKNNNHLCVSFDSTVESFRNQLFPEYKSSNHIDPEILQQFPLAEEVTELLGITLLSMKEYEADDGIASVCSLFENEFNKIIIGSLDKDLMQCVKKDKIIMYSTRYKKRSSTW
;
A
#
# COMPACT_ATOMS: atom_id res chain seq x y z
N MET A 1 21.14 2.86 -5.21
CA MET A 1 19.73 3.07 -5.56
C MET A 1 18.84 2.66 -4.40
N ASP A 2 17.70 3.31 -4.23
CA ASP A 2 16.77 3.05 -3.14
C ASP A 2 15.47 2.46 -3.71
N LEU A 3 14.82 1.56 -2.96
CA LEU A 3 13.50 1.01 -3.26
C LEU A 3 12.45 1.69 -2.39
N TYR A 4 11.36 2.14 -2.99
CA TYR A 4 10.20 2.63 -2.26
C TYR A 4 9.06 1.61 -2.38
N ILE A 5 8.53 1.16 -1.25
CA ILE A 5 7.42 0.21 -1.19
C ILE A 5 6.20 0.93 -0.62
N VAL A 6 5.12 0.93 -1.38
CA VAL A 6 3.83 1.50 -0.96
C VAL A 6 2.93 0.39 -0.44
N ASP A 7 2.39 0.57 0.75
CA ASP A 7 1.23 -0.16 1.21
C ASP A 7 0.00 0.40 0.50
N GLY A 8 -0.42 -0.29 -0.55
CA GLY A 8 -1.51 0.16 -1.43
C GLY A 8 -2.85 0.17 -0.73
N THR A 9 -3.10 -0.82 0.13
CA THR A 9 -4.31 -0.90 0.95
C THR A 9 -4.40 0.31 1.86
N TYR A 10 -3.35 0.59 2.63
CA TYR A 10 -3.29 1.77 3.51
C TYR A 10 -3.49 3.07 2.72
N GLU A 11 -2.80 3.24 1.58
CA GLU A 11 -2.90 4.47 0.80
C GLU A 11 -4.28 4.69 0.19
N LEU A 12 -4.96 3.63 -0.25
CA LEU A 12 -6.31 3.74 -0.80
C LEU A 12 -7.31 4.13 0.30
N PHE A 13 -7.22 3.52 1.50
CA PHE A 13 -8.04 3.93 2.65
C PHE A 13 -7.72 5.36 3.06
N ARG A 14 -6.46 5.74 3.13
CA ARG A 14 -6.04 7.10 3.43
C ARG A 14 -6.64 8.12 2.45
N ALA A 15 -6.62 7.78 1.17
CA ALA A 15 -7.22 8.60 0.13
C ALA A 15 -8.75 8.67 0.27
N HIS A 16 -9.41 7.57 0.62
CA HIS A 16 -10.86 7.54 0.83
C HIS A 16 -11.31 8.53 1.92
N PHE A 17 -10.59 8.59 3.03
CA PHE A 17 -10.92 9.52 4.12
C PHE A 17 -10.35 10.94 3.93
N GLY A 18 -9.36 11.11 3.08
CA GLY A 18 -8.63 12.37 2.91
C GLY A 18 -8.97 13.17 1.66
N TYR A 19 -9.56 12.55 0.65
CA TYR A 19 -9.95 13.20 -0.60
C TYR A 19 -11.48 13.37 -0.67
N PRO A 20 -11.97 14.42 -1.35
CA PRO A 20 -13.39 14.59 -1.55
C PRO A 20 -13.95 13.47 -2.45
N SER A 21 -15.19 13.08 -2.17
CA SER A 21 -15.96 12.19 -3.02
C SER A 21 -16.00 12.72 -4.46
N ARG A 22 -15.80 11.83 -5.41
CA ARG A 22 -15.87 12.15 -6.83
C ARG A 22 -16.51 11.00 -7.61
N LYS A 23 -17.50 11.34 -8.40
CA LYS A 23 -18.15 10.37 -9.28
C LYS A 23 -17.52 10.36 -10.69
N SER A 24 -17.39 9.17 -11.26
CA SER A 24 -17.06 8.98 -12.67
C SER A 24 -18.24 9.38 -13.57
N ASN A 25 -18.03 9.38 -14.89
CA ASN A 25 -19.11 9.60 -15.85
C ASN A 25 -20.23 8.55 -15.76
N GLU A 26 -19.91 7.36 -15.22
CA GLU A 26 -20.88 6.28 -14.98
C GLU A 26 -21.50 6.34 -13.56
N GLY A 27 -21.22 7.37 -12.79
CA GLY A 27 -21.75 7.57 -11.43
C GLY A 27 -21.05 6.76 -10.33
N LYS A 28 -19.94 6.06 -10.65
CA LYS A 28 -19.17 5.29 -9.66
C LYS A 28 -18.29 6.23 -8.83
N GLU A 29 -18.15 5.92 -7.53
CA GLU A 29 -17.21 6.63 -6.66
C GLU A 29 -15.77 6.33 -7.02
N VAL A 30 -14.97 7.36 -7.25
CA VAL A 30 -13.55 7.27 -7.67
C VAL A 30 -12.65 8.28 -6.94
N GLY A 31 -13.11 8.88 -5.85
CA GLY A 31 -12.35 9.88 -5.09
C GLY A 31 -11.07 9.31 -4.49
N ALA A 32 -11.16 8.13 -3.87
CA ALA A 32 -10.00 7.44 -3.32
C ALA A 32 -8.99 7.06 -4.41
N LEU A 33 -9.48 6.51 -5.52
CA LEU A 33 -8.64 6.15 -6.67
C LEU A 33 -7.86 7.37 -7.19
N LYS A 34 -8.52 8.51 -7.33
CA LYS A 34 -7.86 9.75 -7.78
C LYS A 34 -6.77 10.20 -6.82
N GLY A 35 -7.04 10.16 -5.52
CA GLY A 35 -6.05 10.49 -4.49
C GLY A 35 -4.85 9.56 -4.53
N TYR A 36 -5.11 8.27 -4.69
CA TYR A 36 -4.10 7.24 -4.85
C TYR A 36 -3.21 7.46 -6.09
N ILE A 37 -3.80 7.71 -7.25
CA ILE A 37 -3.07 8.01 -8.49
C ILE A 37 -2.15 9.22 -8.32
N ASN A 38 -2.66 10.31 -7.76
CA ASN A 38 -1.88 11.51 -7.52
C ASN A 38 -0.67 11.23 -6.62
N HIS A 39 -0.86 10.40 -5.60
CA HIS A 39 0.22 9.98 -4.70
C HIS A 39 1.28 9.17 -5.44
N LEU A 40 0.89 8.15 -6.20
CA LEU A 40 1.84 7.34 -6.98
C LEU A 40 2.62 8.16 -7.99
N GLN A 41 1.96 9.07 -8.71
CA GLN A 41 2.62 9.96 -9.66
C GLN A 41 3.64 10.88 -8.97
N SER A 42 3.32 11.37 -7.78
CA SER A 42 4.26 12.16 -6.97
C SER A 42 5.47 11.35 -6.53
N LEU A 43 5.27 10.12 -6.07
CA LEU A 43 6.35 9.22 -5.67
C LEU A 43 7.25 8.87 -6.86
N ARG A 44 6.66 8.56 -8.02
CA ARG A 44 7.40 8.18 -9.22
C ARG A 44 8.35 9.27 -9.73
N LYS A 45 8.02 10.54 -9.53
CA LYS A 45 8.90 11.66 -9.90
C LYS A 45 10.23 11.65 -9.15
N ASN A 46 10.26 11.10 -7.95
CA ASN A 46 11.38 11.15 -7.04
C ASN A 46 12.06 9.80 -6.80
N ASN A 47 11.44 8.70 -7.28
CA ASN A 47 11.90 7.34 -7.00
C ASN A 47 11.90 6.51 -8.29
N ASN A 48 13.06 5.96 -8.65
CA ASN A 48 13.21 5.14 -9.85
C ASN A 48 12.73 3.70 -9.64
N HIS A 49 12.77 3.22 -8.38
CA HIS A 49 12.33 1.88 -8.01
C HIS A 49 11.15 2.00 -7.04
N LEU A 50 9.99 1.64 -7.53
CA LEU A 50 8.72 1.75 -6.82
C LEU A 50 7.96 0.44 -6.98
N CYS A 51 7.45 -0.12 -5.88
CA CYS A 51 6.47 -1.20 -5.90
C CYS A 51 5.33 -0.91 -4.94
N VAL A 52 4.21 -1.56 -5.18
CA VAL A 52 2.99 -1.45 -4.38
C VAL A 52 2.54 -2.84 -3.97
N SER A 53 2.15 -3.01 -2.72
CA SER A 53 1.51 -4.22 -2.23
C SER A 53 0.05 -3.94 -1.87
N PHE A 54 -0.86 -4.80 -2.33
CA PHE A 54 -2.30 -4.72 -2.04
C PHE A 54 -2.83 -6.00 -1.43
N ASP A 55 -3.77 -5.85 -0.48
CA ASP A 55 -4.73 -6.90 -0.14
C ASP A 55 -5.73 -7.03 -1.30
N SER A 56 -5.52 -8.00 -2.18
CA SER A 56 -6.44 -8.25 -3.30
C SER A 56 -7.73 -8.94 -2.86
N THR A 57 -7.72 -9.51 -1.66
CA THR A 57 -8.89 -10.03 -0.97
C THR A 57 -8.90 -9.52 0.46
N VAL A 58 -10.08 -9.27 1.02
CA VAL A 58 -10.21 -8.83 2.41
C VAL A 58 -9.81 -9.95 3.38
N GLU A 59 -10.12 -11.17 3.01
CA GLU A 59 -9.82 -12.37 3.80
C GLU A 59 -8.45 -12.94 3.38
N SER A 60 -7.68 -13.34 4.37
CA SER A 60 -6.34 -13.92 4.19
C SER A 60 -6.27 -15.32 4.81
N PHE A 61 -5.13 -16.01 4.72
CA PHE A 61 -4.90 -17.27 5.41
C PHE A 61 -5.16 -17.17 6.93
N ARG A 62 -5.07 -15.97 7.51
CA ARG A 62 -5.37 -15.72 8.92
C ARG A 62 -6.84 -15.99 9.25
N ASN A 63 -7.75 -15.81 8.30
CA ASN A 63 -9.17 -16.16 8.46
C ASN A 63 -9.40 -17.66 8.50
N GLN A 64 -8.52 -18.47 7.90
CA GLN A 64 -8.57 -19.93 8.02
C GLN A 64 -8.20 -20.38 9.45
N LEU A 65 -7.29 -19.66 10.10
CA LEU A 65 -6.89 -19.91 11.49
C LEU A 65 -7.86 -19.30 12.51
N PHE A 66 -8.39 -18.11 12.18
CA PHE A 66 -9.31 -17.36 13.01
C PHE A 66 -10.40 -16.70 12.13
N PRO A 67 -11.57 -17.30 11.97
CA PRO A 67 -12.61 -16.86 11.02
C PRO A 67 -13.08 -15.42 11.20
N GLU A 68 -13.01 -14.88 12.42
CA GLU A 68 -13.44 -13.51 12.73
C GLU A 68 -12.32 -12.45 12.56
N TYR A 69 -11.17 -12.85 12.03
CA TYR A 69 -9.99 -11.96 11.96
C TYR A 69 -10.26 -10.69 11.14
N LYS A 70 -10.78 -10.84 9.93
CA LYS A 70 -11.21 -9.73 9.07
C LYS A 70 -12.50 -10.12 8.33
N SER A 71 -13.38 -9.15 8.13
CA SER A 71 -14.59 -9.35 7.34
C SER A 71 -14.85 -8.14 6.47
N SER A 72 -15.23 -8.37 5.22
CA SER A 72 -15.66 -7.32 4.29
C SER A 72 -16.96 -6.63 4.70
N ASN A 73 -17.73 -7.25 5.59
CA ASN A 73 -19.07 -6.77 5.99
C ASN A 73 -19.07 -5.39 6.67
N HIS A 74 -17.92 -4.94 7.15
CA HIS A 74 -17.76 -3.66 7.83
C HIS A 74 -17.03 -2.59 6.98
N ILE A 75 -16.66 -2.93 5.75
CA ILE A 75 -15.95 -2.03 4.85
C ILE A 75 -16.98 -1.38 3.91
N ASP A 76 -16.86 -0.06 3.75
CA ASP A 76 -17.70 0.70 2.82
C ASP A 76 -17.59 0.12 1.40
N PRO A 77 -18.71 -0.30 0.78
CA PRO A 77 -18.70 -0.81 -0.59
C PRO A 77 -18.12 0.18 -1.61
N GLU A 78 -18.22 1.47 -1.37
CA GLU A 78 -17.67 2.50 -2.26
C GLU A 78 -16.14 2.49 -2.32
N ILE A 79 -15.46 2.07 -1.26
CA ILE A 79 -14.02 1.88 -1.33
C ILE A 79 -13.66 0.51 -1.89
N LEU A 80 -14.38 -0.55 -1.52
CA LEU A 80 -14.08 -1.92 -2.00
C LEU A 80 -14.07 -2.00 -3.53
N GLN A 81 -15.00 -1.35 -4.21
CA GLN A 81 -15.06 -1.33 -5.68
C GLN A 81 -13.88 -0.59 -6.33
N GLN A 82 -13.14 0.23 -5.56
CA GLN A 82 -11.98 0.96 -6.07
C GLN A 82 -10.66 0.16 -5.98
N PHE A 83 -10.62 -0.93 -5.21
CA PHE A 83 -9.42 -1.77 -5.09
C PHE A 83 -8.97 -2.37 -6.43
N PRO A 84 -9.82 -3.06 -7.20
CA PRO A 84 -9.41 -3.60 -8.50
C PRO A 84 -8.93 -2.51 -9.47
N LEU A 85 -9.56 -1.34 -9.43
CA LEU A 85 -9.16 -0.21 -10.27
C LEU A 85 -7.79 0.36 -9.85
N ALA A 86 -7.50 0.37 -8.55
CA ALA A 86 -6.21 0.82 -8.04
C ALA A 86 -5.08 -0.14 -8.43
N GLU A 87 -5.32 -1.45 -8.40
CA GLU A 87 -4.38 -2.45 -8.89
C GLU A 87 -4.12 -2.27 -10.39
N GLU A 88 -5.17 -2.17 -11.20
CA GLU A 88 -5.07 -1.96 -12.66
C GLU A 88 -4.28 -0.69 -13.00
N VAL A 89 -4.58 0.43 -12.33
CA VAL A 89 -3.86 1.69 -12.54
C VAL A 89 -2.39 1.57 -12.14
N THR A 90 -2.06 0.83 -11.10
CA THR A 90 -0.68 0.59 -10.68
C THR A 90 0.12 -0.08 -11.80
N GLU A 91 -0.45 -1.12 -12.41
CA GLU A 91 0.17 -1.82 -13.54
C GLU A 91 0.27 -0.93 -14.79
N LEU A 92 -0.80 -0.18 -15.12
CA LEU A 92 -0.80 0.76 -16.25
C LEU A 92 0.25 1.88 -16.10
N LEU A 93 0.56 2.27 -14.88
CA LEU A 93 1.64 3.22 -14.59
C LEU A 93 3.04 2.57 -14.72
N GLY A 94 3.13 1.27 -14.99
CA GLY A 94 4.39 0.53 -15.07
C GLY A 94 5.08 0.37 -13.71
N ILE A 95 4.31 0.36 -12.63
CA ILE A 95 4.79 0.15 -11.26
C ILE A 95 4.60 -1.33 -10.91
N THR A 96 5.62 -1.94 -10.29
CA THR A 96 5.53 -3.34 -9.84
C THR A 96 4.42 -3.50 -8.81
N LEU A 97 3.50 -4.41 -9.07
CA LEU A 97 2.37 -4.72 -8.21
C LEU A 97 2.55 -6.09 -7.53
N LEU A 98 2.34 -6.12 -6.23
CA LEU A 98 2.20 -7.33 -5.41
C LEU A 98 0.73 -7.46 -5.02
N SER A 99 -0.01 -8.24 -5.80
CA SER A 99 -1.43 -8.52 -5.59
C SER A 99 -1.56 -9.73 -4.66
N MET A 100 -1.78 -9.48 -3.37
CA MET A 100 -1.79 -10.51 -2.34
C MET A 100 -3.19 -11.11 -2.20
N LYS A 101 -3.34 -12.40 -2.53
CA LYS A 101 -4.65 -13.09 -2.50
C LYS A 101 -4.84 -13.93 -1.24
N GLU A 102 -3.85 -14.76 -0.90
CA GLU A 102 -3.87 -15.63 0.27
C GLU A 102 -3.23 -14.98 1.49
N TYR A 103 -2.28 -14.09 1.25
CA TYR A 103 -1.55 -13.32 2.25
C TYR A 103 -2.03 -11.88 2.27
N GLU A 104 -1.54 -11.08 3.20
CA GLU A 104 -1.85 -9.66 3.30
C GLU A 104 -0.77 -8.78 2.66
N ALA A 105 -1.09 -7.51 2.40
CA ALA A 105 -0.14 -6.53 1.87
C ALA A 105 1.13 -6.46 2.71
N ASP A 106 0.99 -6.55 4.03
CA ASP A 106 2.11 -6.54 4.98
C ASP A 106 3.06 -7.72 4.78
N ASP A 107 2.54 -8.91 4.47
CA ASP A 107 3.37 -10.08 4.19
C ASP A 107 4.18 -9.87 2.90
N GLY A 108 3.58 -9.26 1.88
CA GLY A 108 4.25 -8.87 0.65
C GLY A 108 5.37 -7.87 0.91
N ILE A 109 5.10 -6.82 1.68
CA ILE A 109 6.09 -5.81 2.05
C ILE A 109 7.24 -6.42 2.84
N ALA A 110 6.93 -7.26 3.85
CA ALA A 110 7.95 -7.92 4.66
C ALA A 110 8.83 -8.86 3.81
N SER A 111 8.22 -9.58 2.87
CA SER A 111 8.95 -10.45 1.94
C SER A 111 9.91 -9.67 1.06
N VAL A 112 9.47 -8.56 0.48
CA VAL A 112 10.34 -7.68 -0.33
C VAL A 112 11.48 -7.12 0.51
N CYS A 113 11.20 -6.66 1.74
CA CYS A 113 12.23 -6.17 2.65
C CYS A 113 13.30 -7.24 2.92
N SER A 114 12.88 -8.47 3.16
CA SER A 114 13.80 -9.58 3.46
C SER A 114 14.62 -10.01 2.23
N LEU A 115 13.97 -10.15 1.07
CA LEU A 115 14.60 -10.67 -0.14
C LEU A 115 15.58 -9.67 -0.77
N PHE A 116 15.24 -8.38 -0.74
CA PHE A 116 15.96 -7.34 -1.47
C PHE A 116 16.79 -6.40 -0.57
N GLU A 117 16.94 -6.74 0.71
CA GLU A 117 17.73 -5.92 1.64
C GLU A 117 19.14 -5.61 1.12
N ASN A 118 19.78 -6.58 0.49
CA ASN A 118 21.17 -6.44 0.01
C ASN A 118 21.26 -5.85 -1.41
N GLU A 119 20.16 -5.82 -2.16
CA GLU A 119 20.13 -5.34 -3.55
C GLU A 119 20.02 -3.82 -3.63
N PHE A 120 19.42 -3.18 -2.64
CA PHE A 120 19.20 -1.74 -2.58
C PHE A 120 20.06 -1.11 -1.48
N ASN A 121 20.44 0.16 -1.68
CA ASN A 121 21.11 0.92 -0.62
C ASN A 121 20.18 1.12 0.57
N LYS A 122 18.91 1.40 0.30
CA LYS A 122 17.86 1.62 1.29
C LYS A 122 16.52 1.13 0.77
N ILE A 123 15.69 0.61 1.67
CA ILE A 123 14.28 0.31 1.41
C ILE A 123 13.44 1.27 2.26
N ILE A 124 12.47 1.93 1.62
CA ILE A 124 11.59 2.91 2.24
C ILE A 124 10.17 2.37 2.18
N ILE A 125 9.58 2.09 3.32
CA ILE A 125 8.20 1.62 3.44
C ILE A 125 7.27 2.83 3.62
N GLY A 126 6.39 3.05 2.65
CA GLY A 126 5.38 4.12 2.67
C GLY A 126 4.10 3.67 3.36
N SER A 127 4.14 3.48 4.66
CA SER A 127 3.00 3.15 5.50
C SER A 127 3.22 3.68 6.92
N LEU A 128 2.13 3.85 7.68
CA LEU A 128 2.16 4.13 9.12
C LEU A 128 1.64 2.95 9.94
N ASP A 129 1.39 1.82 9.31
CA ASP A 129 0.95 0.63 10.03
C ASP A 129 2.05 0.15 10.97
N LYS A 130 1.68 0.02 12.26
CA LYS A 130 2.63 -0.38 13.31
C LYS A 130 3.15 -1.80 13.11
N ASP A 131 2.39 -2.66 12.45
CA ASP A 131 2.78 -4.05 12.22
C ASP A 131 4.00 -4.14 11.28
N LEU A 132 4.17 -3.16 10.39
CA LEU A 132 5.34 -3.05 9.52
C LEU A 132 6.60 -2.54 10.22
N MET A 133 6.50 -2.08 11.48
CA MET A 133 7.68 -1.67 12.25
C MET A 133 8.64 -2.83 12.50
N GLN A 134 8.16 -4.07 12.49
CA GLN A 134 9.00 -5.27 12.57
C GLN A 134 10.01 -5.39 11.42
N CYS A 135 9.74 -4.74 10.29
CA CYS A 135 10.64 -4.74 9.12
C CYS A 135 11.75 -3.69 9.23
N VAL A 136 11.61 -2.72 10.15
CA VAL A 136 12.55 -1.60 10.26
C VAL A 136 13.92 -2.08 10.72
N LYS A 137 14.96 -1.70 9.96
CA LYS A 137 16.36 -1.94 10.30
C LYS A 137 17.12 -0.62 10.15
N LYS A 138 17.86 -0.25 11.19
CA LYS A 138 18.58 1.02 11.26
C LYS A 138 19.23 1.41 9.92
N ASP A 139 18.88 2.58 9.43
CA ASP A 139 19.41 3.20 8.20
C ASP A 139 19.25 2.39 6.89
N LYS A 140 18.82 1.14 6.96
CA LYS A 140 18.66 0.24 5.82
C LYS A 140 17.21 0.10 5.38
N ILE A 141 16.31 -0.18 6.32
CA ILE A 141 14.88 -0.30 6.06
C ILE A 141 14.17 0.70 6.98
N ILE A 142 13.55 1.71 6.40
CA ILE A 142 12.90 2.80 7.14
C ILE A 142 11.42 2.88 6.77
N MET A 143 10.60 3.26 7.74
CA MET A 143 9.22 3.66 7.48
C MET A 143 9.15 5.18 7.29
N TYR A 144 8.37 5.60 6.33
CA TYR A 144 8.19 7.01 6.00
C TYR A 144 6.72 7.33 5.72
N SER A 145 6.25 8.41 6.29
CA SER A 145 4.94 8.97 5.96
C SER A 145 5.09 10.38 5.41
N THR A 146 4.51 10.61 4.26
CA THR A 146 4.44 11.94 3.64
C THR A 146 3.68 12.95 4.50
N ARG A 147 2.74 12.46 5.34
CA ARG A 147 1.90 13.32 6.19
C ARG A 147 2.66 14.01 7.32
N TYR A 148 3.68 13.35 7.87
CA TYR A 148 4.36 13.85 9.07
C TYR A 148 5.82 14.23 8.84
N LYS A 149 6.37 14.05 7.64
CA LYS A 149 7.81 14.20 7.35
C LYS A 149 8.71 13.53 8.43
N LYS A 150 8.16 12.53 9.14
CA LYS A 150 8.86 11.81 10.20
C LYS A 150 9.46 10.54 9.63
N ARG A 151 10.77 10.40 9.77
CA ARG A 151 11.46 9.12 9.64
C ARG A 151 11.42 8.43 10.99
N SER A 152 10.87 7.23 11.07
CA SER A 152 11.11 6.35 12.20
C SER A 152 12.29 5.44 11.85
N SER A 153 13.48 5.81 12.29
CA SER A 153 14.72 5.03 12.11
C SER A 153 15.21 4.38 13.41
N THR A 154 14.47 4.53 14.48
CA THR A 154 14.87 4.05 15.81
C THR A 154 13.68 3.57 16.60
N TRP A 155 13.74 2.32 16.97
CA TRP A 155 13.22 1.73 18.19
C TRP A 155 14.31 0.90 18.85
#